data_a869a49b387f7a9cb413421eb5ee0381
#
_entry.id   a869a49b387f7a9cb413421eb5ee0381
#
_cell.length_a   1.000
_cell.length_b   1.000
_cell.length_c   1.000
_cell.angle_alpha   90.00
_cell.angle_beta   90.00
_cell.angle_gamma   90.00
#
_symmetry.space_group_name_H-M   'P 1'
#
loop_
_entity.id
_entity.type
_entity.pdbx_description
1 polymer ?
#
loop_
_entity_poly.entity_id
_entity_poly.type
_entity_poly.pdbx_seq_one_letter_code
_entity_poly.pdbx_strand_id
1 'polypeptide(L)'
;MKPVPIEKVYAILKREAVHYQVPVVDFIKMQTNDPFKVLITTMLSARTKDQTTLGAAQRLFAKVKNFADLVKLSSKELEQLIYPVGFYKTKAKHLKQLPLVMQEKFDNHIPQTIEELIQLPGVGRKTANLVVAVAFEKPGMCVDTHVHHIMNRLGYVKTKNPFQTEMALRKKLPILYWEKINSLLVAFGQHLCTPVSPKCSVCPIYRYCNRVGVKTSR
;
A
#
# COMPACT_ATOMS: atom_id res chain seq x y z
N MET A 1 -4.15 8.28 -28.18
CA MET A 1 -4.20 7.08 -27.31
C MET A 1 -5.61 6.50 -27.38
N LYS A 2 -5.73 5.18 -27.42
CA LYS A 2 -7.05 4.50 -27.41
C LYS A 2 -7.72 4.70 -26.02
N PRO A 3 -9.05 4.85 -25.96
CA PRO A 3 -9.76 4.84 -24.68
C PRO A 3 -9.47 3.54 -23.92
N VAL A 4 -9.24 3.65 -22.61
CA VAL A 4 -9.00 2.48 -21.75
C VAL A 4 -10.31 2.08 -21.09
N PRO A 5 -10.90 0.92 -21.43
CA PRO A 5 -12.12 0.42 -20.80
C PRO A 5 -11.79 -0.12 -19.41
N ILE A 6 -11.81 0.76 -18.42
CA ILE A 6 -11.28 0.46 -17.07
C ILE A 6 -12.01 -0.68 -16.37
N GLU A 7 -13.30 -0.83 -16.61
CA GLU A 7 -14.13 -1.93 -16.08
C GLU A 7 -13.60 -3.29 -16.55
N LYS A 8 -13.28 -3.40 -17.86
CA LYS A 8 -12.72 -4.64 -18.43
C LYS A 8 -11.32 -4.91 -17.90
N VAL A 9 -10.49 -3.86 -17.80
CA VAL A 9 -9.14 -3.96 -17.22
C VAL A 9 -9.21 -4.41 -15.77
N TYR A 10 -10.08 -3.80 -14.95
CA TYR A 10 -10.27 -4.16 -13.56
C TYR A 10 -10.74 -5.62 -13.39
N ALA A 11 -11.72 -6.05 -14.17
CA ALA A 11 -12.23 -7.43 -14.14
C ALA A 11 -11.14 -8.45 -14.45
N ILE A 12 -10.28 -8.16 -15.44
CA ILE A 12 -9.15 -9.02 -15.79
C ILE A 12 -8.12 -9.02 -14.64
N LEU A 13 -7.73 -7.87 -14.12
CA LEU A 13 -6.79 -7.78 -13.00
C LEU A 13 -7.28 -8.55 -11.77
N LYS A 14 -8.59 -8.46 -11.47
CA LYS A 14 -9.20 -9.19 -10.35
C LYS A 14 -9.11 -10.72 -10.55
N ARG A 15 -9.35 -11.21 -11.76
CA ARG A 15 -9.22 -12.62 -12.11
C ARG A 15 -7.76 -13.09 -12.01
N GLU A 16 -6.83 -12.31 -12.55
CA GLU A 16 -5.40 -12.64 -12.55
C GLU A 16 -4.78 -12.59 -11.14
N ALA A 17 -5.33 -11.76 -10.25
CA ALA A 17 -4.79 -11.59 -8.90
C ALA A 17 -4.76 -12.89 -8.08
N VAL A 18 -5.59 -13.88 -8.39
CA VAL A 18 -5.58 -15.18 -7.73
C VAL A 18 -4.29 -15.98 -7.98
N HIS A 19 -3.56 -15.63 -9.04
CA HIS A 19 -2.28 -16.26 -9.41
C HIS A 19 -1.06 -15.55 -8.81
N TYR A 20 -1.27 -14.42 -8.10
CA TYR A 20 -0.20 -13.59 -7.57
C TYR A 20 -0.20 -13.60 -6.05
N GLN A 21 0.97 -13.33 -5.50
CA GLN A 21 1.12 -13.20 -4.06
C GLN A 21 0.33 -11.98 -3.55
N VAL A 22 -0.47 -12.19 -2.52
CA VAL A 22 -1.25 -11.11 -1.88
C VAL A 22 -0.28 -10.14 -1.20
N PRO A 23 -0.43 -8.81 -1.40
CA PRO A 23 0.38 -7.82 -0.71
C PRO A 23 0.30 -7.99 0.81
N VAL A 24 1.42 -7.74 1.51
CA VAL A 24 1.56 -8.06 2.94
C VAL A 24 0.51 -7.39 3.84
N VAL A 25 0.10 -6.17 3.49
CA VAL A 25 -0.90 -5.42 4.29
C VAL A 25 -2.28 -6.06 4.19
N ASP A 26 -2.68 -6.47 2.98
CA ASP A 26 -3.93 -7.21 2.75
C ASP A 26 -3.91 -8.58 3.43
N PHE A 27 -2.77 -9.27 3.38
CA PHE A 27 -2.58 -10.55 4.05
C PHE A 27 -2.78 -10.44 5.58
N ILE A 28 -2.19 -9.42 6.22
CA ILE A 28 -2.38 -9.16 7.66
C ILE A 28 -3.84 -8.83 7.98
N LYS A 29 -4.51 -8.01 7.13
CA LYS A 29 -5.95 -7.73 7.29
C LYS A 29 -6.77 -9.01 7.25
N MET A 30 -6.55 -9.87 6.25
CA MET A 30 -7.28 -11.13 6.10
C MET A 30 -7.09 -12.07 7.29
N GLN A 31 -5.87 -12.12 7.85
CA GLN A 31 -5.58 -12.99 9.00
C GLN A 31 -6.10 -12.48 10.33
N THR A 32 -6.14 -11.15 10.52
CA THR A 32 -6.35 -10.61 11.88
C THR A 32 -7.57 -9.71 12.01
N ASN A 33 -8.03 -9.14 10.90
CA ASN A 33 -9.08 -8.10 10.86
C ASN A 33 -8.87 -6.98 11.89
N ASP A 34 -7.60 -6.64 12.18
CA ASP A 34 -7.18 -5.76 13.27
C ASP A 34 -6.59 -4.46 12.67
N PRO A 35 -7.28 -3.30 12.80
CA PRO A 35 -6.79 -2.03 12.30
C PRO A 35 -5.42 -1.61 12.86
N PHE A 36 -5.10 -1.98 14.11
CA PHE A 36 -3.80 -1.72 14.71
C PHE A 36 -2.70 -2.44 13.92
N LYS A 37 -2.88 -3.74 13.64
CA LYS A 37 -1.91 -4.52 12.88
C LYS A 37 -1.77 -4.04 11.44
N VAL A 38 -2.89 -3.63 10.81
CA VAL A 38 -2.87 -3.04 9.46
C VAL A 38 -2.08 -1.74 9.45
N LEU A 39 -2.33 -0.82 10.40
CA LEU A 39 -1.59 0.45 10.52
C LEU A 39 -0.09 0.19 10.67
N ILE A 40 0.30 -0.60 11.66
CA ILE A 40 1.72 -0.89 11.95
C ILE A 40 2.38 -1.57 10.74
N THR A 41 1.76 -2.59 10.13
CA THR A 41 2.30 -3.28 8.96
C THR A 41 2.48 -2.32 7.78
N THR A 42 1.52 -1.42 7.56
CA THR A 42 1.61 -0.41 6.50
C THR A 42 2.78 0.54 6.73
N MET A 43 3.02 0.97 7.98
CA MET A 43 4.21 1.77 8.33
C MET A 43 5.51 1.00 8.09
N LEU A 44 5.55 -0.29 8.42
CA LEU A 44 6.73 -1.13 8.21
C LEU A 44 7.00 -1.39 6.72
N SER A 45 5.96 -1.53 5.89
CA SER A 45 6.06 -1.86 4.47
C SER A 45 6.65 -0.73 3.61
N ALA A 46 6.61 0.52 4.08
CA ALA A 46 7.14 1.66 3.34
C ALA A 46 8.63 1.44 2.98
N ARG A 47 8.95 1.40 1.67
CA ARG A 47 10.31 1.14 1.14
C ARG A 47 10.92 -0.18 1.65
N THR A 48 10.12 -1.21 1.83
CA THR A 48 10.54 -2.54 2.29
C THR A 48 9.85 -3.60 1.44
N LYS A 49 10.53 -4.68 1.14
CA LYS A 49 9.95 -5.84 0.45
C LYS A 49 8.91 -6.52 1.34
N ASP A 50 7.84 -7.03 0.75
CA ASP A 50 6.71 -7.65 1.47
C ASP A 50 7.15 -8.81 2.37
N GLN A 51 8.03 -9.68 1.90
CA GLN A 51 8.57 -10.79 2.69
C GLN A 51 9.33 -10.31 3.94
N THR A 52 10.15 -9.25 3.79
CA THR A 52 10.87 -8.64 4.92
C THR A 52 9.90 -8.00 5.91
N THR A 53 8.87 -7.34 5.39
CA THR A 53 7.82 -6.72 6.21
C THR A 53 7.05 -7.77 6.99
N LEU A 54 6.67 -8.87 6.35
CA LEU A 54 5.93 -9.97 7.00
C LEU A 54 6.71 -10.54 8.17
N GLY A 55 7.98 -10.89 7.96
CA GLY A 55 8.82 -11.44 9.04
C GLY A 55 9.01 -10.46 10.21
N ALA A 56 9.16 -9.16 9.93
CA ALA A 56 9.24 -8.12 10.96
C ALA A 56 7.91 -7.95 11.71
N ALA A 57 6.79 -7.93 10.98
CA ALA A 57 5.45 -7.84 11.57
C ALA A 57 5.16 -9.03 12.49
N GLN A 58 5.49 -10.25 12.08
CA GLN A 58 5.33 -11.46 12.91
C GLN A 58 6.11 -11.37 14.21
N ARG A 59 7.41 -10.98 14.16
CA ARG A 59 8.23 -10.81 15.38
C ARG A 59 7.67 -9.73 16.30
N LEU A 60 7.27 -8.60 15.73
CA LEU A 60 6.71 -7.49 16.50
C LEU A 60 5.40 -7.89 17.16
N PHE A 61 4.45 -8.48 16.41
CA PHE A 61 3.13 -8.86 16.93
C PHE A 61 3.15 -10.08 17.87
N ALA A 62 4.23 -10.83 17.93
CA ALA A 62 4.43 -11.82 18.98
C ALA A 62 4.54 -11.17 20.37
N LYS A 63 5.09 -9.93 20.46
CA LYS A 63 5.28 -9.18 21.71
C LYS A 63 4.29 -8.03 21.90
N VAL A 64 3.76 -7.45 20.82
CA VAL A 64 2.96 -6.22 20.82
C VAL A 64 1.55 -6.52 20.32
N LYS A 65 0.54 -6.29 21.15
CA LYS A 65 -0.87 -6.49 20.81
C LYS A 65 -1.63 -5.16 20.63
N ASN A 66 -1.13 -4.09 21.23
CA ASN A 66 -1.77 -2.77 21.25
C ASN A 66 -0.74 -1.65 21.47
N PHE A 67 -1.20 -0.39 21.51
CA PHE A 67 -0.34 0.77 21.73
C PHE A 67 0.37 0.75 23.10
N ALA A 68 -0.27 0.23 24.14
CA ALA A 68 0.33 0.16 25.48
C ALA A 68 1.54 -0.77 25.52
N ASP A 69 1.55 -1.83 24.72
CA ASP A 69 2.71 -2.72 24.64
C ASP A 69 3.91 -2.05 23.93
N LEU A 70 3.66 -1.14 22.95
CA LEU A 70 4.73 -0.33 22.35
C LEU A 70 5.42 0.60 23.36
N VAL A 71 4.69 1.08 24.36
CA VAL A 71 5.26 1.93 25.43
C VAL A 71 6.26 1.15 26.27
N LYS A 72 6.01 -0.14 26.52
CA LYS A 72 6.86 -0.99 27.38
C LYS A 72 8.22 -1.32 26.75
N LEU A 73 8.31 -1.34 25.41
CA LEU A 73 9.54 -1.67 24.71
C LEU A 73 10.48 -0.48 24.63
N SER A 74 11.78 -0.72 24.83
CA SER A 74 12.83 0.26 24.53
C SER A 74 12.97 0.48 23.02
N SER A 75 13.56 1.62 22.63
CA SER A 75 13.85 1.89 21.21
C SER A 75 14.73 0.80 20.59
N LYS A 76 15.71 0.28 21.35
CA LYS A 76 16.63 -0.77 20.90
C LYS A 76 15.91 -2.10 20.65
N GLU A 77 14.98 -2.48 21.52
CA GLU A 77 14.14 -3.67 21.33
C GLU A 77 13.24 -3.55 20.09
N LEU A 78 12.60 -2.38 19.90
CA LEU A 78 11.79 -2.10 18.69
C LEU A 78 12.66 -2.20 17.43
N GLU A 79 13.86 -1.62 17.43
CA GLU A 79 14.79 -1.73 16.31
C GLU A 79 15.13 -3.20 15.99
N GLN A 80 15.45 -4.01 17.00
CA GLN A 80 15.76 -5.43 16.83
C GLN A 80 14.57 -6.23 16.26
N LEU A 81 13.36 -5.97 16.76
CA LEU A 81 12.16 -6.67 16.33
C LEU A 81 11.83 -6.40 14.87
N ILE A 82 12.04 -5.15 14.41
CA ILE A 82 11.67 -4.77 13.02
C ILE A 82 12.84 -4.85 12.03
N TYR A 83 14.09 -5.11 12.48
CA TYR A 83 15.22 -5.34 11.57
C TYR A 83 14.95 -6.57 10.66
N PRO A 84 15.28 -6.56 9.35
CA PRO A 84 15.98 -5.55 8.56
C PRO A 84 15.06 -4.65 7.70
N VAL A 85 13.95 -4.20 8.23
CA VAL A 85 13.02 -3.29 7.53
C VAL A 85 13.75 -2.01 7.09
N GLY A 86 13.49 -1.55 5.89
CA GLY A 86 14.07 -0.31 5.39
C GLY A 86 13.81 0.86 6.32
N PHE A 87 14.86 1.63 6.66
CA PHE A 87 14.79 2.75 7.62
C PHE A 87 14.30 2.35 9.03
N TYR A 88 14.64 1.13 9.47
CA TYR A 88 14.12 0.55 10.71
C TYR A 88 14.33 1.44 11.94
N LYS A 89 15.48 2.14 12.07
CA LYS A 89 15.73 3.07 13.20
C LYS A 89 14.70 4.22 13.24
N THR A 90 14.46 4.85 12.10
CA THR A 90 13.43 5.91 11.98
C THR A 90 12.05 5.38 12.27
N LYS A 91 11.72 4.19 11.76
CA LYS A 91 10.43 3.54 12.01
C LYS A 91 10.25 3.15 13.48
N ALA A 92 11.29 2.64 14.15
CA ALA A 92 11.27 2.38 15.58
C ALA A 92 10.98 3.65 16.39
N LYS A 93 11.62 4.78 16.04
CA LYS A 93 11.32 6.08 16.64
C LYS A 93 9.86 6.47 16.47
N HIS A 94 9.31 6.35 15.25
CA HIS A 94 7.90 6.65 14.97
C HIS A 94 6.95 5.72 15.74
N LEU A 95 7.23 4.41 15.78
CA LEU A 95 6.44 3.46 16.57
C LEU A 95 6.45 3.79 18.06
N LYS A 96 7.60 4.26 18.59
CA LYS A 96 7.72 4.67 20.00
C LYS A 96 6.92 5.94 20.32
N GLN A 97 6.80 6.86 19.36
CA GLN A 97 6.02 8.09 19.49
C GLN A 97 4.50 7.89 19.30
N LEU A 98 4.12 6.84 18.58
CA LEU A 98 2.74 6.61 18.17
C LEU A 98 1.76 6.53 19.34
N PRO A 99 2.03 5.79 20.46
CA PRO A 99 1.11 5.70 21.58
C PRO A 99 0.78 7.04 22.24
N LEU A 100 1.76 7.94 22.36
CA LEU A 100 1.54 9.26 22.94
C LEU A 100 0.58 10.08 22.08
N VAL A 101 0.81 10.14 20.77
CA VAL A 101 -0.07 10.87 19.84
C VAL A 101 -1.46 10.24 19.79
N MET A 102 -1.56 8.91 19.86
CA MET A 102 -2.84 8.21 19.91
C MET A 102 -3.64 8.56 21.16
N GLN A 103 -2.98 8.64 22.31
CA GLN A 103 -3.62 9.02 23.56
C GLN A 103 -4.04 10.49 23.57
N GLU A 104 -3.14 11.39 23.17
CA GLU A 104 -3.37 12.85 23.25
C GLU A 104 -4.42 13.36 22.26
N LYS A 105 -4.49 12.78 21.06
CA LYS A 105 -5.30 13.32 19.97
C LYS A 105 -6.51 12.48 19.59
N PHE A 106 -6.49 11.19 19.91
CA PHE A 106 -7.45 10.24 19.36
C PHE A 106 -8.04 9.26 20.41
N ASP A 107 -7.85 9.52 21.70
CA ASP A 107 -8.35 8.66 22.80
C ASP A 107 -8.03 7.17 22.58
N ASN A 108 -6.84 6.86 22.06
CA ASN A 108 -6.39 5.52 21.65
C ASN A 108 -7.22 4.86 20.53
N HIS A 109 -8.12 5.57 19.84
CA HIS A 109 -8.86 5.09 18.69
C HIS A 109 -8.09 5.38 17.40
N ILE A 110 -7.93 4.38 16.54
CA ILE A 110 -7.25 4.57 15.27
C ILE A 110 -8.10 5.46 14.36
N PRO A 111 -7.57 6.60 13.89
CA PRO A 111 -8.29 7.51 13.01
C PRO A 111 -8.71 6.82 11.71
N GLN A 112 -9.86 7.22 11.18
CA GLN A 112 -10.44 6.62 9.99
C GLN A 112 -10.49 7.57 8.78
N THR A 113 -9.91 8.75 8.91
CA THR A 113 -9.79 9.74 7.82
C THR A 113 -8.32 9.94 7.44
N ILE A 114 -8.09 10.35 6.19
CA ILE A 114 -6.73 10.62 5.70
C ILE A 114 -6.12 11.79 6.46
N GLU A 115 -6.92 12.81 6.72
CA GLU A 115 -6.55 14.07 7.36
C GLU A 115 -6.08 13.86 8.81
N GLU A 116 -6.68 12.91 9.51
CA GLU A 116 -6.29 12.54 10.87
C GLU A 116 -5.08 11.59 10.85
N LEU A 117 -5.10 10.57 9.99
CA LEU A 117 -4.02 9.59 9.90
C LEU A 117 -2.66 10.21 9.56
N ILE A 118 -2.61 11.27 8.74
CA ILE A 118 -1.35 11.98 8.42
C ILE A 118 -0.76 12.74 9.61
N GLN A 119 -1.49 12.91 10.72
CA GLN A 119 -0.98 13.49 11.95
C GLN A 119 -0.17 12.49 12.77
N LEU A 120 -0.26 11.19 12.45
CA LEU A 120 0.47 10.14 13.14
C LEU A 120 1.95 10.13 12.71
N PRO A 121 2.88 9.89 13.65
CA PRO A 121 4.31 9.82 13.35
C PRO A 121 4.61 8.77 12.26
N GLY A 122 5.29 9.20 11.19
CA GLY A 122 5.67 8.32 10.10
C GLY A 122 4.55 7.89 9.15
N VAL A 123 3.35 8.44 9.29
CA VAL A 123 2.22 8.20 8.40
C VAL A 123 2.11 9.32 7.38
N GLY A 124 2.50 9.03 6.14
CA GLY A 124 2.30 9.93 5.01
C GLY A 124 0.97 9.66 4.29
N ARG A 125 0.63 10.52 3.32
CA ARG A 125 -0.63 10.44 2.57
C ARG A 125 -0.87 9.06 1.92
N LYS A 126 0.18 8.43 1.35
CA LYS A 126 0.08 7.07 0.79
C LYS A 126 -0.31 6.05 1.86
N THR A 127 0.38 6.07 3.00
CA THR A 127 0.11 5.18 4.14
C THR A 127 -1.31 5.39 4.66
N ALA A 128 -1.73 6.65 4.85
CA ALA A 128 -3.08 6.98 5.29
C ALA A 128 -4.16 6.44 4.34
N ASN A 129 -4.01 6.66 3.03
CA ASN A 129 -4.94 6.11 2.04
C ASN A 129 -5.02 4.57 2.10
N LEU A 130 -3.88 3.89 2.27
CA LEU A 130 -3.86 2.43 2.34
C LEU A 130 -4.51 1.92 3.63
N VAL A 131 -4.28 2.58 4.77
CA VAL A 131 -4.94 2.24 6.03
C VAL A 131 -6.46 2.44 5.93
N VAL A 132 -6.91 3.56 5.36
CA VAL A 132 -8.35 3.83 5.14
C VAL A 132 -8.98 2.74 4.28
N ALA A 133 -8.32 2.37 3.18
CA ALA A 133 -8.84 1.36 2.26
C ALA A 133 -8.83 -0.05 2.86
N VAL A 134 -7.73 -0.45 3.50
CA VAL A 134 -7.55 -1.84 3.94
C VAL A 134 -8.12 -2.08 5.34
N ALA A 135 -7.86 -1.21 6.31
CA ALA A 135 -8.33 -1.43 7.68
C ALA A 135 -9.81 -1.13 7.86
N PHE A 136 -10.33 -0.14 7.15
CA PHE A 136 -11.69 0.36 7.35
C PHE A 136 -12.63 0.15 6.16
N GLU A 137 -12.13 -0.42 5.06
CA GLU A 137 -12.91 -0.67 3.82
C GLU A 137 -13.60 0.59 3.28
N LYS A 138 -12.99 1.75 3.56
CA LYS A 138 -13.46 3.07 3.10
C LYS A 138 -12.76 3.47 1.81
N PRO A 139 -13.34 4.39 1.02
CA PRO A 139 -12.74 4.84 -0.23
C PRO A 139 -11.39 5.55 -0.03
N GLY A 140 -10.30 4.81 -0.05
CA GLY A 140 -8.93 5.29 -0.02
C GLY A 140 -8.26 5.11 -1.39
N MET A 141 -7.80 6.19 -2.03
CA MET A 141 -7.08 6.12 -3.30
C MET A 141 -5.57 6.02 -3.03
N CYS A 142 -5.11 4.84 -2.68
CA CYS A 142 -3.68 4.60 -2.48
C CYS A 142 -2.95 4.53 -3.82
N VAL A 143 -2.04 5.48 -4.05
CA VAL A 143 -1.20 5.49 -5.25
C VAL A 143 0.27 5.34 -4.85
N ASP A 144 0.83 4.19 -5.18
CA ASP A 144 2.27 3.93 -5.08
C ASP A 144 2.96 4.01 -6.45
N THR A 145 4.21 3.58 -6.50
CA THR A 145 4.99 3.55 -7.75
C THR A 145 4.40 2.59 -8.79
N HIS A 146 3.78 1.48 -8.37
CA HIS A 146 3.14 0.53 -9.28
C HIS A 146 1.86 1.14 -9.88
N VAL A 147 0.97 1.65 -9.05
CA VAL A 147 -0.26 2.31 -9.53
C VAL A 147 0.09 3.49 -10.44
N HIS A 148 1.06 4.33 -10.03
CA HIS A 148 1.49 5.48 -10.83
C HIS A 148 1.96 5.06 -12.22
N HIS A 149 2.95 4.17 -12.31
CA HIS A 149 3.51 3.83 -13.62
C HIS A 149 2.56 2.99 -14.48
N ILE A 150 1.76 2.09 -13.88
CA ILE A 150 0.84 1.25 -14.65
C ILE A 150 -0.31 2.07 -15.22
N MET A 151 -0.92 2.96 -14.44
CA MET A 151 -2.02 3.81 -14.92
C MET A 151 -1.56 4.81 -16.00
N ASN A 152 -0.33 5.33 -15.90
CA ASN A 152 0.29 6.12 -16.97
C ASN A 152 0.62 5.26 -18.20
N ARG A 153 1.21 4.07 -18.00
CA ARG A 153 1.56 3.12 -19.06
C ARG A 153 0.33 2.62 -19.83
N LEU A 154 -0.76 2.37 -19.14
CA LEU A 154 -2.06 2.09 -19.76
C LEU A 154 -2.53 3.26 -20.64
N GLY A 155 -2.15 4.49 -20.31
CA GLY A 155 -2.69 5.72 -20.89
C GLY A 155 -4.04 6.11 -20.28
N TYR A 156 -4.37 5.56 -19.10
CA TYR A 156 -5.60 5.92 -18.38
C TYR A 156 -5.50 7.32 -17.77
N VAL A 157 -4.31 7.67 -17.27
CA VAL A 157 -3.93 9.03 -16.83
C VAL A 157 -2.64 9.48 -17.49
N LYS A 158 -2.34 10.79 -17.44
CA LYS A 158 -1.06 11.39 -17.86
C LYS A 158 -0.58 12.30 -16.74
N THR A 159 0.35 11.82 -15.90
CA THR A 159 0.78 12.48 -14.67
C THR A 159 2.27 12.30 -14.43
N LYS A 160 2.89 13.21 -13.68
CA LYS A 160 4.35 13.24 -13.47
C LYS A 160 4.80 12.55 -12.18
N ASN A 161 3.90 12.39 -11.20
CA ASN A 161 4.22 11.81 -9.90
C ASN A 161 3.00 11.14 -9.26
N PRO A 162 3.16 10.32 -8.20
CA PRO A 162 2.08 9.61 -7.54
C PRO A 162 0.97 10.51 -7.00
N PHE A 163 1.29 11.69 -6.47
CA PHE A 163 0.28 12.63 -5.97
C PHE A 163 -0.65 13.12 -7.09
N GLN A 164 -0.08 13.52 -8.23
CA GLN A 164 -0.88 13.92 -9.40
C GLN A 164 -1.73 12.75 -9.91
N THR A 165 -1.20 11.53 -9.85
CA THR A 165 -1.94 10.32 -10.23
C THR A 165 -3.12 10.08 -9.28
N GLU A 166 -2.92 10.22 -7.98
CA GLU A 166 -4.01 10.15 -6.99
C GLU A 166 -5.11 11.15 -7.33
N MET A 167 -4.76 12.41 -7.54
CA MET A 167 -5.75 13.46 -7.86
C MET A 167 -6.48 13.19 -9.19
N ALA A 168 -5.79 12.71 -10.21
CA ALA A 168 -6.39 12.35 -11.48
C ALA A 168 -7.33 11.13 -11.37
N LEU A 169 -6.92 10.11 -10.60
CA LEU A 169 -7.73 8.92 -10.37
C LEU A 169 -8.98 9.22 -9.53
N ARG A 170 -8.87 10.07 -8.50
CA ARG A 170 -10.04 10.51 -7.71
C ARG A 170 -11.12 11.16 -8.58
N LYS A 171 -10.72 11.85 -9.66
CA LYS A 171 -11.66 12.50 -10.60
C LYS A 171 -12.21 11.54 -11.67
N LYS A 172 -11.46 10.51 -12.05
CA LYS A 172 -11.74 9.71 -13.24
C LYS A 172 -12.11 8.27 -12.94
N LEU A 173 -11.53 7.66 -11.92
CA LEU A 173 -11.77 6.25 -11.59
C LEU A 173 -13.05 6.14 -10.76
N PRO A 174 -14.02 5.28 -11.12
CA PRO A 174 -15.20 5.03 -10.29
C PRO A 174 -14.81 4.60 -8.86
N ILE A 175 -15.50 5.16 -7.87
CA ILE A 175 -15.20 4.98 -6.44
C ILE A 175 -15.18 3.52 -6.00
N LEU A 176 -16.01 2.68 -6.61
CA LEU A 176 -16.11 1.25 -6.33
C LEU A 176 -14.82 0.46 -6.59
N TYR A 177 -13.86 1.04 -7.36
CA TYR A 177 -12.57 0.40 -7.62
C TYR A 177 -11.45 0.86 -6.67
N TRP A 178 -11.67 1.95 -5.90
CA TRP A 178 -10.60 2.59 -5.13
C TRP A 178 -9.98 1.67 -4.08
N GLU A 179 -10.81 0.90 -3.39
CA GLU A 179 -10.37 0.01 -2.31
C GLU A 179 -9.37 -1.05 -2.80
N LYS A 180 -9.65 -1.70 -3.92
CA LYS A 180 -8.88 -2.87 -4.38
C LYS A 180 -7.85 -2.53 -5.47
N ILE A 181 -7.95 -1.39 -6.15
CA ILE A 181 -7.11 -1.08 -7.31
C ILE A 181 -5.62 -1.06 -6.96
N ASN A 182 -5.25 -0.59 -5.75
CA ASN A 182 -3.87 -0.59 -5.30
C ASN A 182 -3.31 -2.01 -5.22
N SER A 183 -3.94 -2.90 -4.46
CA SER A 183 -3.50 -4.29 -4.27
C SER A 183 -3.40 -5.04 -5.60
N LEU A 184 -4.39 -4.87 -6.48
CA LEU A 184 -4.38 -5.48 -7.81
C LEU A 184 -3.22 -4.99 -8.66
N LEU A 185 -2.95 -3.69 -8.69
CA LEU A 185 -1.87 -3.12 -9.49
C LEU A 185 -0.48 -3.35 -8.87
N VAL A 186 -0.38 -3.44 -7.55
CA VAL A 186 0.87 -3.84 -6.88
C VAL A 186 1.22 -5.28 -7.26
N ALA A 187 0.30 -6.22 -7.08
CA ALA A 187 0.50 -7.62 -7.45
C ALA A 187 0.84 -7.78 -8.94
N PHE A 188 0.09 -7.12 -9.82
CA PHE A 188 0.34 -7.11 -11.26
C PHE A 188 1.69 -6.48 -11.62
N GLY A 189 2.09 -5.40 -10.95
CA GLY A 189 3.35 -4.70 -11.17
C GLY A 189 4.58 -5.47 -10.71
N GLN A 190 4.45 -6.25 -9.65
CA GLN A 190 5.52 -7.12 -9.14
C GLN A 190 5.79 -8.31 -10.08
N HIS A 191 4.77 -8.85 -10.75
CA HIS A 191 4.86 -10.10 -11.51
C HIS A 191 4.93 -9.90 -13.03
N LEU A 192 4.17 -8.97 -13.59
CA LEU A 192 4.03 -8.78 -15.03
C LEU A 192 4.47 -7.40 -15.51
N CYS A 193 3.85 -6.33 -14.98
CA CYS A 193 4.08 -4.97 -15.47
C CYS A 193 5.25 -4.30 -14.74
N THR A 194 6.41 -4.96 -14.71
CA THR A 194 7.63 -4.46 -14.07
C THR A 194 8.07 -3.10 -14.63
N PRO A 195 8.74 -2.23 -13.83
CA PRO A 195 9.21 -0.92 -14.29
C PRO A 195 10.11 -1.00 -15.52
N VAL A 196 11.06 -1.94 -15.51
CA VAL A 196 11.99 -2.21 -16.60
C VAL A 196 11.57 -3.49 -17.30
N SER A 197 11.49 -3.46 -18.64
CA SER A 197 11.18 -4.63 -19.49
C SER A 197 9.96 -5.43 -19.01
N PRO A 198 8.74 -4.86 -19.05
CA PRO A 198 7.52 -5.56 -18.66
C PRO A 198 7.26 -6.77 -19.55
N LYS A 199 6.59 -7.79 -19.01
CA LYS A 199 6.25 -9.02 -19.73
C LYS A 199 5.02 -8.81 -20.62
N CYS A 200 5.15 -7.99 -21.66
CA CYS A 200 4.02 -7.60 -22.51
C CYS A 200 3.50 -8.75 -23.39
N SER A 201 4.36 -9.71 -23.78
CA SER A 201 3.99 -10.86 -24.61
C SER A 201 2.91 -11.75 -23.98
N VAL A 202 2.91 -11.87 -22.65
CA VAL A 202 1.95 -12.69 -21.87
C VAL A 202 0.98 -11.83 -21.06
N CYS A 203 0.91 -10.52 -21.35
CA CYS A 203 0.11 -9.59 -20.55
C CYS A 203 -1.39 -9.72 -20.87
N PRO A 204 -2.26 -10.08 -19.91
CA PRO A 204 -3.69 -10.31 -20.16
C PRO A 204 -4.46 -9.05 -20.54
N ILE A 205 -3.92 -7.85 -20.18
CA ILE A 205 -4.52 -6.56 -20.56
C ILE A 205 -3.82 -5.88 -21.73
N TYR A 206 -2.95 -6.60 -22.46
CA TYR A 206 -2.15 -6.04 -23.56
C TYR A 206 -2.97 -5.27 -24.59
N ARG A 207 -4.11 -5.80 -25.04
CA ARG A 207 -4.98 -5.19 -26.05
C ARG A 207 -5.63 -3.87 -25.61
N TYR A 208 -5.73 -3.65 -24.30
CA TYR A 208 -6.30 -2.43 -23.70
C TYR A 208 -5.23 -1.42 -23.29
N CYS A 209 -3.94 -1.79 -23.40
CA CYS A 209 -2.83 -0.98 -22.92
C CYS A 209 -2.21 -0.17 -24.05
N ASN A 210 -2.09 1.15 -23.88
CA ASN A 210 -1.42 2.03 -24.83
C ASN A 210 0.12 1.91 -24.76
N ARG A 211 0.68 1.21 -23.77
CA ARG A 211 2.11 1.00 -23.56
C ARG A 211 2.94 2.28 -23.54
N VAL A 212 2.38 3.35 -22.98
CA VAL A 212 3.04 4.66 -22.90
C VAL A 212 4.38 4.53 -22.17
N GLY A 213 5.45 4.97 -22.81
CA GLY A 213 6.81 4.94 -22.25
C GLY A 213 7.48 3.57 -22.21
N VAL A 214 6.88 2.51 -22.78
CA VAL A 214 7.51 1.19 -22.91
C VAL A 214 8.46 1.21 -24.12
N LYS A 215 9.77 1.18 -23.87
CA LYS A 215 10.81 1.10 -24.90
C LYS A 215 11.18 -0.34 -25.23
N THR A 216 11.26 -1.19 -24.20
CA THR A 216 11.58 -2.63 -24.31
C THR A 216 10.58 -3.44 -23.50
N SER A 217 10.24 -4.64 -23.99
CA SER A 217 9.35 -5.58 -23.28
C SER A 217 9.73 -7.01 -23.56
N ARG A 218 9.33 -7.92 -22.70
CA ARG A 218 9.51 -9.38 -22.84
C ARG A 218 8.18 -10.04 -23.16
#